data_24adb9d6033522a52a99a549e2c29682
#
_entry.id   24adb9d6033522a52a99a549e2c29682
#
_cell.length_a   1.000
_cell.length_b   1.000
_cell.length_c   1.000
_cell.angle_alpha   90.00
_cell.angle_beta   90.00
_cell.angle_gamma   90.00
#
_symmetry.space_group_name_H-M   'P 1'
#
loop_
_entity.id
_entity.type
_entity.pdbx_description
1 polymer ?
#
loop_
_entity_poly.entity_id
_entity_poly.type
_entity_poly.pdbx_seq_one_letter_code
_entity_poly.pdbx_strand_id
1 'polypeptide(L)'
;FTSPIRRYPDLQIHRIIKETIRGRMNQEKKMYYAQILGDVADKTSTLERRAEEVERETVKLKKAEYMETRLGQNYEGIISGVTGWGLYVELPNTVEGLVHISTLMDDYYQFDEEAYCLVGEKTGHTYRLGQKVTVKVSQVDLSTKSIDFILKEENSCFNKYMDWED
;
A
#
# COMPACT_ATOMS: atom_id res chain seq x y z
N PHE A 1 -24.99 -5.03 -7.71
CA PHE A 1 -25.38 -6.28 -7.00
C PHE A 1 -24.98 -7.52 -7.78
N THR A 2 -23.67 -7.61 -8.04
CA THR A 2 -23.09 -8.64 -8.92
C THR A 2 -22.55 -9.86 -8.17
N SER A 3 -22.47 -9.81 -6.83
CA SER A 3 -21.83 -10.86 -6.02
C SER A 3 -22.71 -11.33 -4.85
N PRO A 4 -23.94 -11.86 -5.11
CA PRO A 4 -24.89 -12.23 -4.05
C PRO A 4 -24.41 -13.41 -3.18
N ILE A 5 -23.41 -14.16 -3.61
CA ILE A 5 -22.87 -15.30 -2.83
C ILE A 5 -22.06 -14.81 -1.62
N ARG A 6 -21.25 -13.76 -1.79
CA ARG A 6 -20.35 -13.27 -0.75
C ARG A 6 -20.74 -11.91 -0.14
N ARG A 7 -21.64 -11.17 -0.78
CA ARG A 7 -22.11 -9.86 -0.28
C ARG A 7 -23.61 -9.92 0.02
N TYR A 8 -23.95 -9.85 1.29
CA TYR A 8 -25.33 -9.90 1.76
C TYR A 8 -26.22 -8.77 1.20
N PRO A 9 -25.77 -7.51 1.02
CA PRO A 9 -26.56 -6.48 0.38
C PRO A 9 -27.02 -6.86 -1.03
N ASP A 10 -26.14 -7.47 -1.82
CA ASP A 10 -26.47 -7.91 -3.17
C ASP A 10 -27.57 -8.98 -3.14
N LEU A 11 -27.45 -9.96 -2.24
CA LEU A 11 -28.47 -10.98 -2.05
C LEU A 11 -29.82 -10.37 -1.64
N GLN A 12 -29.79 -9.39 -0.75
CA GLN A 12 -31.02 -8.73 -0.26
C GLN A 12 -31.72 -7.95 -1.38
N ILE A 13 -30.94 -7.23 -2.20
CA ILE A 13 -31.47 -6.56 -3.39
C ILE A 13 -32.09 -7.56 -4.36
N HIS A 14 -31.44 -8.69 -4.64
CA HIS A 14 -32.00 -9.75 -5.48
C HIS A 14 -33.32 -10.28 -4.93
N ARG A 15 -33.46 -10.46 -3.62
CA ARG A 15 -34.70 -10.89 -2.98
C ARG A 15 -35.80 -9.87 -3.17
N ILE A 16 -35.54 -8.59 -2.97
CA ILE A 16 -36.49 -7.50 -3.13
C ILE A 16 -36.96 -7.41 -4.59
N ILE A 17 -36.04 -7.41 -5.55
CA ILE A 17 -36.31 -7.37 -6.99
C ILE A 17 -37.22 -8.56 -7.37
N LYS A 18 -36.88 -9.78 -6.90
CA LYS A 18 -37.64 -10.99 -7.19
C LYS A 18 -39.08 -10.93 -6.66
N GLU A 19 -39.29 -10.39 -5.46
CA GLU A 19 -40.63 -10.18 -4.91
C GLU A 19 -41.40 -9.13 -5.70
N THR A 20 -40.74 -8.07 -6.17
CA THR A 20 -41.35 -7.02 -6.99
C THR A 20 -41.77 -7.54 -8.36
N ILE A 21 -40.89 -8.27 -9.07
CA ILE A 21 -41.19 -8.83 -10.40
C ILE A 21 -42.34 -9.85 -10.34
N ARG A 22 -42.43 -10.60 -9.23
CA ARG A 22 -43.52 -11.58 -9.02
C ARG A 22 -44.85 -10.97 -8.54
N GLY A 23 -44.91 -9.65 -8.41
CA GLY A 23 -46.09 -8.96 -7.92
C GLY A 23 -46.46 -9.23 -6.46
N ARG A 24 -45.45 -9.71 -5.66
CA ARG A 24 -45.67 -10.06 -4.25
C ARG A 24 -45.27 -8.94 -3.28
N MET A 25 -44.88 -7.78 -3.76
CA MET A 25 -44.48 -6.62 -2.96
C MET A 25 -45.74 -5.87 -2.50
N ASN A 26 -46.43 -6.42 -1.50
CA ASN A 26 -47.58 -5.79 -0.85
C ASN A 26 -47.13 -4.72 0.17
N GLN A 27 -48.08 -4.00 0.77
CA GLN A 27 -47.82 -2.93 1.72
C GLN A 27 -47.08 -3.44 2.99
N GLU A 28 -47.46 -4.61 3.47
CA GLU A 28 -46.82 -5.25 4.63
C GLU A 28 -45.37 -5.53 4.39
N LYS A 29 -44.97 -6.09 3.23
CA LYS A 29 -43.59 -6.33 2.86
C LYS A 29 -42.78 -5.03 2.67
N LYS A 30 -43.42 -4.00 2.12
CA LYS A 30 -42.76 -2.68 2.02
C LYS A 30 -42.40 -2.12 3.42
N MET A 31 -43.35 -2.20 4.35
CA MET A 31 -43.12 -1.77 5.73
C MET A 31 -42.01 -2.61 6.42
N TYR A 32 -42.06 -3.94 6.24
CA TYR A 32 -41.01 -4.82 6.75
C TYR A 32 -39.61 -4.45 6.22
N TYR A 33 -39.48 -4.29 4.91
CA TYR A 33 -38.18 -3.89 4.34
C TYR A 33 -37.75 -2.49 4.77
N ALA A 34 -38.66 -1.53 4.86
CA ALA A 34 -38.37 -0.19 5.36
C ALA A 34 -37.83 -0.21 6.79
N GLN A 35 -38.33 -1.12 7.62
CA GLN A 35 -37.90 -1.28 9.00
C GLN A 35 -36.51 -1.90 9.15
N ILE A 36 -36.17 -2.91 8.32
CA ILE A 36 -34.92 -3.69 8.50
C ILE A 36 -33.75 -3.20 7.67
N LEU A 37 -33.99 -2.51 6.53
CA LEU A 37 -32.93 -2.18 5.58
C LEU A 37 -31.89 -1.20 6.14
N GLY A 38 -32.27 -0.30 7.02
CA GLY A 38 -31.34 0.60 7.71
C GLY A 38 -30.29 -0.18 8.49
N ASP A 39 -30.74 -1.03 9.42
CA ASP A 39 -29.86 -1.86 10.24
C ASP A 39 -29.01 -2.83 9.42
N VAL A 40 -29.59 -3.40 8.36
CA VAL A 40 -28.88 -4.29 7.45
C VAL A 40 -27.77 -3.53 6.71
N ALA A 41 -28.02 -2.32 6.22
CA ALA A 41 -27.06 -1.50 5.51
C ALA A 41 -25.88 -1.14 6.43
N ASP A 42 -26.15 -0.69 7.65
CA ASP A 42 -25.11 -0.31 8.63
C ASP A 42 -24.25 -1.50 9.03
N LYS A 43 -24.86 -2.63 9.35
CA LYS A 43 -24.13 -3.86 9.69
C LYS A 43 -23.27 -4.36 8.54
N THR A 44 -23.80 -4.40 7.33
CA THR A 44 -23.06 -4.91 6.17
C THR A 44 -21.89 -4.00 5.80
N SER A 45 -22.06 -2.68 5.87
CA SER A 45 -20.98 -1.72 5.62
C SER A 45 -19.87 -1.84 6.64
N THR A 46 -20.21 -2.05 7.92
CA THR A 46 -19.23 -2.25 8.98
C THR A 46 -18.46 -3.56 8.80
N LEU A 47 -19.16 -4.65 8.49
CA LEU A 47 -18.54 -5.96 8.28
C LEU A 47 -17.68 -6.01 7.02
N GLU A 48 -18.05 -5.31 5.95
CA GLU A 48 -17.27 -5.21 4.72
C GLU A 48 -15.94 -4.51 4.97
N ARG A 49 -15.95 -3.35 5.66
CA ARG A 49 -14.71 -2.65 6.04
C ARG A 49 -13.80 -3.51 6.90
N ARG A 50 -14.36 -4.22 7.87
CA ARG A 50 -13.59 -5.12 8.74
C ARG A 50 -12.98 -6.30 7.95
N ALA A 51 -13.72 -6.87 7.01
CA ALA A 51 -13.22 -7.95 6.17
C ALA A 51 -12.08 -7.47 5.27
N GLU A 52 -12.20 -6.29 4.66
CA GLU A 52 -11.15 -5.66 3.86
C GLU A 52 -9.89 -5.34 4.69
N GLU A 53 -10.07 -4.85 5.91
CA GLU A 53 -8.96 -4.61 6.84
C GLU A 53 -8.22 -5.89 7.19
N VAL A 54 -8.93 -6.97 7.53
CA VAL A 54 -8.33 -8.28 7.82
C VAL A 54 -7.59 -8.85 6.61
N GLU A 55 -8.14 -8.72 5.41
CA GLU A 55 -7.49 -9.16 4.18
C GLU A 55 -6.17 -8.39 3.96
N ARG A 56 -6.21 -7.07 4.06
CA ARG A 56 -5.02 -6.21 3.92
C ARG A 56 -3.95 -6.54 4.96
N GLU A 57 -4.34 -6.71 6.23
CA GLU A 57 -3.42 -7.06 7.30
C GLU A 57 -2.80 -8.46 7.14
N THR A 58 -3.57 -9.40 6.62
CA THR A 58 -3.07 -10.75 6.32
C THR A 58 -2.05 -10.71 5.19
N VAL A 59 -2.31 -9.94 4.13
CA VAL A 59 -1.38 -9.77 3.02
C VAL A 59 -0.08 -9.11 3.50
N LYS A 60 -0.16 -8.07 4.35
CA LYS A 60 1.04 -7.42 4.94
C LYS A 60 1.87 -8.42 5.74
N LEU A 61 1.23 -9.24 6.59
CA LEU A 61 1.93 -10.27 7.35
C LEU A 61 2.66 -11.27 6.42
N LYS A 62 1.99 -11.75 5.38
CA LYS A 62 2.60 -12.70 4.42
C LYS A 62 3.74 -12.07 3.62
N LYS A 63 3.66 -10.80 3.28
CA LYS A 63 4.76 -10.04 2.68
C LYS A 63 5.95 -9.93 3.62
N ALA A 64 5.72 -9.65 4.91
CA ALA A 64 6.78 -9.59 5.93
C ALA A 64 7.44 -10.96 6.13
N GLU A 65 6.68 -12.05 6.33
CA GLU A 65 7.21 -13.42 6.42
C GLU A 65 8.04 -13.80 5.20
N TYR A 66 7.60 -13.43 4.00
CA TYR A 66 8.35 -13.66 2.76
C TYR A 66 9.68 -12.91 2.74
N MET A 67 9.71 -11.67 3.22
CA MET A 67 10.91 -10.84 3.23
C MET A 67 11.87 -11.17 4.38
N GLU A 68 11.40 -11.74 5.48
CA GLU A 68 12.25 -12.18 6.60
C GLU A 68 13.33 -13.18 6.14
N THR A 69 12.97 -14.10 5.23
CA THR A 69 13.93 -15.07 4.67
C THR A 69 14.92 -14.45 3.68
N ARG A 70 14.81 -13.17 3.38
CA ARG A 70 15.57 -12.43 2.36
C ARG A 70 16.34 -11.24 2.92
N LEU A 71 16.56 -11.22 4.22
CA LEU A 71 17.38 -10.19 4.86
C LEU A 71 18.75 -10.07 4.18
N GLY A 72 19.17 -8.84 3.98
CA GLY A 72 20.46 -8.52 3.36
C GLY A 72 20.51 -8.61 1.83
N GLN A 73 19.45 -9.07 1.16
CA GLN A 73 19.37 -9.11 -0.30
C GLN A 73 19.08 -7.72 -0.88
N ASN A 74 19.58 -7.49 -2.11
CA ASN A 74 19.34 -6.25 -2.84
C ASN A 74 18.20 -6.43 -3.86
N TYR A 75 17.40 -5.40 -4.03
CA TYR A 75 16.30 -5.36 -4.98
C TYR A 75 16.25 -4.01 -5.68
N GLU A 76 15.85 -4.02 -6.95
CA GLU A 76 15.42 -2.81 -7.63
C GLU A 76 13.96 -2.55 -7.27
N GLY A 77 13.63 -1.30 -6.97
CA GLY A 77 12.28 -0.87 -6.63
C GLY A 77 11.96 0.50 -7.20
N ILE A 78 10.74 0.93 -6.96
CA ILE A 78 10.24 2.25 -7.37
C ILE A 78 9.74 2.96 -6.12
N ILE A 79 10.06 4.24 -5.98
CA ILE A 79 9.53 5.07 -4.89
C ILE A 79 8.01 5.20 -5.09
N SER A 80 7.24 4.57 -4.21
CA SER A 80 5.77 4.56 -4.18
C SER A 80 5.19 5.69 -3.31
N GLY A 81 5.99 6.22 -2.39
CA GLY A 81 5.57 7.31 -1.51
C GLY A 81 6.75 8.07 -0.94
N VAL A 82 6.56 9.38 -0.74
CA VAL A 82 7.55 10.26 -0.11
C VAL A 82 6.89 10.96 1.07
N THR A 83 7.55 10.91 2.22
CA THR A 83 7.05 11.51 3.47
C THR A 83 8.17 12.21 4.23
N GLY A 84 7.82 13.00 5.24
CA GLY A 84 8.83 13.67 6.08
C GLY A 84 9.71 12.73 6.91
N TRP A 85 9.32 11.46 7.08
CA TRP A 85 10.12 10.46 7.80
C TRP A 85 10.87 9.48 6.90
N GLY A 86 10.66 9.55 5.55
CA GLY A 86 11.40 8.71 4.61
C GLY A 86 10.65 8.39 3.32
N LEU A 87 11.16 7.39 2.62
CA LEU A 87 10.69 6.94 1.32
C LEU A 87 10.04 5.56 1.44
N TYR A 88 8.87 5.39 0.87
CA TYR A 88 8.30 4.07 0.63
C TYR A 88 8.75 3.58 -0.73
N VAL A 89 9.26 2.37 -0.78
CA VAL A 89 9.76 1.73 -2.00
C VAL A 89 9.00 0.45 -2.25
N GLU A 90 8.36 0.37 -3.41
CA GLU A 90 7.67 -0.83 -3.89
C GLU A 90 8.59 -1.64 -4.79
N LEU A 91 8.70 -2.93 -4.48
CA LEU A 91 9.47 -3.90 -5.26
C LEU A 91 8.59 -4.50 -6.39
N PRO A 92 9.18 -5.12 -7.43
CA PRO A 92 8.42 -5.76 -8.51
C PRO A 92 7.45 -6.85 -8.06
N ASN A 93 7.68 -7.44 -6.89
CA ASN A 93 6.81 -8.44 -6.25
C ASN A 93 5.71 -7.81 -5.40
N THR A 94 5.46 -6.53 -5.54
CA THR A 94 4.46 -5.74 -4.79
C THR A 94 4.72 -5.62 -3.29
N VAL A 95 5.89 -6.01 -2.81
CA VAL A 95 6.30 -5.75 -1.43
C VAL A 95 6.71 -4.29 -1.31
N GLU A 96 6.18 -3.61 -0.31
CA GLU A 96 6.52 -2.23 0.02
C GLU A 96 7.30 -2.18 1.34
N GLY A 97 8.34 -1.36 1.40
CA GLY A 97 9.11 -1.15 2.61
C GLY A 97 9.53 0.32 2.77
N LEU A 98 9.93 0.68 3.97
CA LEU A 98 10.33 2.03 4.34
C LEU A 98 11.85 2.17 4.31
N VAL A 99 12.35 3.18 3.62
CA VAL A 99 13.69 3.74 3.80
C VAL A 99 13.56 4.94 4.72
N HIS A 100 13.95 4.80 5.98
CA HIS A 100 13.85 5.88 6.95
C HIS A 100 14.86 6.99 6.61
N ILE A 101 14.45 8.27 6.75
CA ILE A 101 15.28 9.43 6.41
C ILE A 101 16.64 9.42 7.13
N SER A 102 16.71 8.90 8.35
CA SER A 102 17.97 8.79 9.11
C SER A 102 18.96 7.79 8.53
N THR A 103 18.55 6.92 7.60
CA THR A 103 19.45 5.98 6.91
C THR A 103 20.07 6.58 5.66
N LEU A 104 19.64 7.76 5.24
CA LEU A 104 20.23 8.56 4.16
C LEU A 104 21.40 9.36 4.74
N MET A 105 22.63 8.81 4.65
CA MET A 105 23.80 9.40 5.31
C MET A 105 24.60 10.35 4.42
N ASP A 106 24.23 10.46 3.16
CA ASP A 106 24.90 11.26 2.14
C ASP A 106 24.61 12.76 2.28
N ASP A 107 23.42 13.13 2.80
CA ASP A 107 22.99 14.52 3.00
C ASP A 107 21.93 14.64 4.08
N TYR A 108 21.57 15.87 4.40
CA TYR A 108 20.41 16.20 5.24
C TYR A 108 19.21 16.45 4.31
N TYR A 109 18.20 15.60 4.42
CA TYR A 109 17.03 15.66 3.54
C TYR A 109 15.86 16.38 4.21
N GLN A 110 15.24 17.31 3.49
CA GLN A 110 14.00 17.97 3.88
C GLN A 110 12.86 17.57 2.95
N PHE A 111 11.67 17.39 3.52
CA PHE A 111 10.47 17.08 2.76
C PHE A 111 9.85 18.35 2.20
N ASP A 112 9.72 18.42 0.89
CA ASP A 112 8.98 19.45 0.18
C ASP A 112 7.54 18.99 -0.04
N GLU A 113 6.60 19.61 0.67
CA GLU A 113 5.17 19.27 0.60
C GLU A 113 4.53 19.66 -0.74
N GLU A 114 5.04 20.71 -1.43
CA GLU A 114 4.49 21.16 -2.71
C GLU A 114 4.93 20.22 -3.85
N ALA A 115 6.19 19.83 -3.84
CA ALA A 115 6.77 18.95 -4.87
C ALA A 115 6.68 17.45 -4.55
N TYR A 116 6.21 17.06 -3.34
CA TYR A 116 6.18 15.68 -2.86
C TYR A 116 7.51 14.94 -3.06
N CYS A 117 8.61 15.57 -2.63
CA CYS A 117 9.94 15.00 -2.76
C CYS A 117 10.78 15.25 -1.50
N LEU A 118 11.85 14.44 -1.32
CA LEU A 118 12.93 14.76 -0.37
C LEU A 118 14.03 15.48 -1.13
N VAL A 119 14.49 16.61 -0.58
CA VAL A 119 15.56 17.44 -1.15
C VAL A 119 16.73 17.48 -0.18
N GLY A 120 17.92 17.14 -0.65
CA GLY A 120 19.16 17.25 0.11
C GLY A 120 19.64 18.70 0.19
N GLU A 121 19.95 19.16 1.41
CA GLU A 121 20.33 20.57 1.68
C GLU A 121 21.66 20.97 1.02
N LYS A 122 22.63 20.07 0.98
CA LYS A 122 23.98 20.35 0.48
C LYS A 122 24.15 19.95 -0.97
N THR A 123 23.68 18.76 -1.31
CA THR A 123 23.88 18.17 -2.65
C THR A 123 22.81 18.61 -3.65
N GLY A 124 21.63 19.05 -3.18
CA GLY A 124 20.46 19.30 -4.01
C GLY A 124 19.87 18.01 -4.63
N HIS A 125 20.35 16.85 -4.21
CA HIS A 125 19.83 15.56 -4.69
C HIS A 125 18.38 15.41 -4.28
N THR A 126 17.54 14.94 -5.19
CA THR A 126 16.09 14.81 -4.93
C THR A 126 15.61 13.40 -5.14
N TYR A 127 14.81 12.89 -4.18
CA TYR A 127 14.06 11.66 -4.32
C TYR A 127 12.58 11.97 -4.59
N ARG A 128 12.06 11.45 -5.70
CA ARG A 128 10.70 11.74 -6.17
C ARG A 128 9.90 10.46 -6.37
N LEU A 129 8.58 10.60 -6.31
CA LEU A 129 7.65 9.53 -6.64
C LEU A 129 7.92 8.98 -8.06
N GLY A 130 7.90 7.65 -8.19
CA GLY A 130 8.14 6.97 -9.46
C GLY A 130 9.63 6.78 -9.83
N GLN A 131 10.57 7.30 -9.05
CA GLN A 131 12.00 7.12 -9.28
C GLN A 131 12.41 5.67 -8.97
N LYS A 132 13.26 5.10 -9.84
CA LYS A 132 13.88 3.78 -9.61
C LYS A 132 15.02 3.92 -8.63
N VAL A 133 15.10 3.00 -7.69
CA VAL A 133 16.15 2.94 -6.67
C VAL A 133 16.54 1.50 -6.39
N THR A 134 17.79 1.29 -5.99
CA THR A 134 18.24 0.00 -5.50
C THR A 134 18.23 0.01 -3.98
N VAL A 135 17.54 -0.95 -3.38
CA VAL A 135 17.41 -1.07 -1.93
C VAL A 135 17.94 -2.42 -1.43
N LYS A 136 18.40 -2.42 -0.20
CA LYS A 136 18.76 -3.63 0.54
C LYS A 136 17.77 -3.83 1.68
N VAL A 137 17.32 -5.06 1.88
CA VAL A 137 16.46 -5.43 3.01
C VAL A 137 17.30 -5.35 4.29
N SER A 138 16.96 -4.42 5.17
CA SER A 138 17.69 -4.18 6.42
C SER A 138 17.10 -4.94 7.59
N GLN A 139 15.80 -4.76 7.81
CA GLN A 139 15.09 -5.33 8.94
C GLN A 139 13.66 -5.69 8.53
N VAL A 140 13.12 -6.72 9.15
CA VAL A 140 11.72 -7.11 9.03
C VAL A 140 11.21 -7.37 10.44
N ASP A 141 10.10 -6.73 10.80
CA ASP A 141 9.41 -6.96 12.05
C ASP A 141 8.03 -7.56 11.79
N LEU A 142 7.85 -8.82 12.18
CA LEU A 142 6.61 -9.55 12.02
C LEU A 142 5.49 -9.04 12.94
N SER A 143 5.84 -8.46 14.08
CA SER A 143 4.87 -7.97 15.06
C SER A 143 4.17 -6.69 14.57
N THR A 144 4.94 -5.78 14.00
CA THR A 144 4.46 -4.55 13.36
C THR A 144 4.13 -4.73 11.89
N LYS A 145 4.52 -5.88 11.30
CA LYS A 145 4.41 -6.19 9.87
C LYS A 145 5.12 -5.15 8.99
N SER A 146 6.22 -4.58 9.49
CA SER A 146 7.02 -3.57 8.81
C SER A 146 8.25 -4.20 8.16
N ILE A 147 8.66 -3.60 7.04
CA ILE A 147 9.85 -3.98 6.28
C ILE A 147 10.67 -2.71 6.09
N ASP A 148 11.90 -2.72 6.59
CA ASP A 148 12.80 -1.60 6.48
C ASP A 148 13.87 -1.87 5.43
N PHE A 149 14.08 -0.89 4.58
CA PHE A 149 15.08 -0.89 3.53
C PHE A 149 16.15 0.15 3.80
N ILE A 150 17.32 -0.07 3.23
CA ILE A 150 18.42 0.91 3.14
C ILE A 150 18.70 1.12 1.65
N LEU A 151 18.86 2.36 1.22
CA LEU A 151 19.30 2.67 -0.14
C LEU A 151 20.70 2.15 -0.34
N LYS A 152 20.93 1.49 -1.47
CA LYS A 152 22.26 1.18 -1.95
C LYS A 152 22.67 2.31 -2.87
N GLU A 153 23.70 3.08 -2.47
CA GLU A 153 24.31 4.06 -3.36
C GLU A 153 24.81 3.34 -4.62
N GLU A 154 24.34 3.77 -5.77
CA GLU A 154 25.05 3.48 -7.01
C GLU A 154 26.35 4.28 -6.94
N ASN A 155 27.50 3.59 -6.89
CA ASN A 155 28.82 4.19 -7.06
C ASN A 155 28.93 4.76 -8.49
N SER A 156 28.26 5.88 -8.74
CA SER A 156 28.35 6.62 -9.99
C SER A 156 29.29 7.80 -9.87
N CYS A 157 30.54 7.59 -9.44
CA CYS A 157 31.58 8.61 -9.57
C CYS A 157 32.99 8.04 -9.47
N PHE A 158 33.37 7.06 -10.33
CA PHE A 158 34.82 6.76 -10.48
C PHE A 158 35.21 6.24 -11.90
N ASN A 159 34.45 6.56 -12.95
CA ASN A 159 34.89 6.21 -14.32
C ASN A 159 34.68 7.34 -15.32
N LYS A 160 35.10 8.57 -14.99
CA LYS A 160 35.10 9.69 -15.95
C LYS A 160 36.47 10.39 -16.14
N TYR A 161 37.53 9.79 -15.61
CA TYR A 161 38.89 10.32 -15.79
C TYR A 161 39.92 9.22 -16.05
N MET A 162 39.68 8.34 -17.03
CA MET A 162 40.72 7.48 -17.59
C MET A 162 40.50 7.16 -19.06
N ASP A 163 40.41 8.18 -19.90
CA ASP A 163 40.63 8.06 -21.35
C ASP A 163 41.19 9.39 -21.87
N TRP A 164 42.39 9.73 -21.47
CA TRP A 164 43.27 10.69 -22.16
C TRP A 164 44.68 10.26 -21.89
N GLU A 165 45.20 9.32 -22.66
CA GLU A 165 46.58 9.11 -23.05
C GLU A 165 46.61 7.90 -24.01
N ASP A 166 46.67 8.15 -25.31
CA ASP A 166 47.66 8.02 -26.35
C ASP A 166 47.00 8.25 -27.72
#